data_e36ad5b0dca31b4d49655df608471299
#
_entry.id   e36ad5b0dca31b4d49655df608471299
#
_cell.length_a   1.000
_cell.length_b   1.000
_cell.length_c   1.000
_cell.angle_alpha   90.00
_cell.angle_beta   90.00
_cell.angle_gamma   90.00
#
_symmetry.space_group_name_H-M   'P 1'
#
loop_
_entity.id
_entity.type
_entity.pdbx_description
1 polymer ?
#
loop_
_entity_poly.entity_id
_entity_poly.type
_entity_poly.pdbx_seq_one_letter_code
_entity_poly.pdbx_strand_id
1 'polypeptide(L)'
;LPAAVHAEQEGTFISSTGQLGLVNQALPANGVRPDWQIISQLGDKMGFALKAVSPKAIFKELAKKMPLWAGLEPKFCAPCPKIKAVVSGKFVPFEADISLPGRRPFTLIIGKSLQHSGSFTTHHPGGTLAVTGEALLKINPEDAQSLGLAPGEVVKVISSHGEIAAPVKLTADVPAGVVFLPEHFAAPAANDLTLNSNLVRVTIQKG
;
A
#
# COMPACT_ATOMS: atom_id res chain seq x y z
N LEU A 1 3.96 -6.19 16.59
CA LEU A 1 3.79 -5.47 17.86
C LEU A 1 2.78 -4.33 17.65
N PRO A 2 1.83 -4.11 18.56
CA PRO A 2 0.89 -3.01 18.45
C PRO A 2 1.64 -1.67 18.57
N ALA A 3 1.45 -0.82 17.56
CA ALA A 3 2.07 0.49 17.47
C ALA A 3 1.04 1.61 17.57
N ALA A 4 1.46 2.77 18.09
CA ALA A 4 0.63 3.96 18.18
C ALA A 4 0.30 4.50 16.78
N VAL A 5 -0.96 4.89 16.54
CA VAL A 5 -1.36 5.58 15.32
C VAL A 5 -0.92 7.04 15.36
N HIS A 6 -1.01 7.73 14.23
CA HIS A 6 -0.55 9.12 14.10
C HIS A 6 -1.17 10.10 15.11
N ALA A 7 -2.40 9.85 15.57
CA ALA A 7 -3.07 10.67 16.57
C ALA A 7 -2.61 10.37 18.02
N GLU A 8 -1.97 9.23 18.27
CA GLU A 8 -1.51 8.76 19.59
C GLU A 8 -0.02 9.03 19.82
N GLN A 9 0.65 9.70 18.92
CA GLN A 9 2.07 10.01 19.02
C GLN A 9 2.38 11.42 18.56
N GLU A 10 3.51 11.93 19.02
CA GLU A 10 4.11 13.15 18.52
C GLU A 10 5.26 12.83 17.56
N GLY A 11 5.60 13.76 16.68
CA GLY A 11 6.73 13.56 15.79
C GLY A 11 6.88 14.62 14.72
N THR A 12 7.83 14.38 13.82
CA THR A 12 8.08 15.21 12.65
C THR A 12 7.61 14.49 11.40
N PHE A 13 6.84 15.17 10.58
CA PHE A 13 6.31 14.64 9.32
C PHE A 13 6.74 15.51 8.14
N ILE A 14 6.85 14.88 6.99
CA ILE A 14 7.12 15.55 5.72
C ILE A 14 5.89 15.39 4.85
N SER A 15 5.35 16.50 4.36
CA SER A 15 4.26 16.47 3.39
C SER A 15 4.75 16.07 1.99
N SER A 16 3.84 15.70 1.11
CA SER A 16 4.15 15.42 -0.30
C SER A 16 4.77 16.62 -1.04
N THR A 17 4.60 17.83 -0.51
CA THR A 17 5.23 19.06 -1.03
C THR A 17 6.59 19.37 -0.40
N GLY A 18 7.14 18.45 0.41
CA GLY A 18 8.42 18.62 1.09
C GLY A 18 8.38 19.52 2.33
N GLN A 19 7.22 19.90 2.82
CA GLN A 19 7.09 20.71 4.03
C GLN A 19 7.33 19.86 5.28
N LEU A 20 8.16 20.36 6.18
CA LEU A 20 8.51 19.71 7.43
C LEU A 20 7.64 20.28 8.56
N GLY A 21 6.72 19.47 9.05
CA GLY A 21 5.77 19.83 10.11
C GLY A 21 5.93 19.01 11.38
N LEU A 22 5.38 19.51 12.47
CA LEU A 22 5.23 18.77 13.72
C LEU A 22 3.81 18.23 13.83
N VAL A 23 3.71 17.03 14.36
CA VAL A 23 2.44 16.43 14.78
C VAL A 23 2.49 16.29 16.29
N ASN A 24 1.48 16.79 16.97
CA ASN A 24 1.29 16.62 18.40
C ASN A 24 0.36 15.44 18.66
N GLN A 25 0.62 14.73 19.75
CA GLN A 25 -0.28 13.69 20.23
C GLN A 25 -1.63 14.29 20.58
N ALA A 26 -2.70 13.79 19.97
CA ALA A 26 -4.08 14.21 20.16
C ALA A 26 -4.88 13.23 21.04
N LEU A 27 -4.49 11.96 21.05
CA LEU A 27 -5.15 10.90 21.80
C LEU A 27 -4.14 10.19 22.72
N PRO A 28 -4.57 9.70 23.88
CA PRO A 28 -3.69 8.90 24.73
C PRO A 28 -3.34 7.57 24.07
N ALA A 29 -2.09 7.17 24.13
CA ALA A 29 -1.62 5.88 23.63
C ALA A 29 -1.95 4.77 24.64
N ASN A 30 -3.15 4.22 24.58
CA ASN A 30 -3.64 3.21 25.51
C ASN A 30 -3.05 1.83 25.21
N GLY A 31 -1.97 1.46 25.95
CA GLY A 31 -1.35 0.14 25.84
C GLY A 31 -0.48 -0.09 24.59
N VAL A 32 -0.34 0.90 23.72
CA VAL A 32 0.51 0.88 22.54
C VAL A 32 1.71 1.82 22.70
N ARG A 33 2.72 1.67 21.85
CA ARG A 33 3.93 2.49 21.86
C ARG A 33 4.23 3.05 20.49
N PRO A 34 4.79 4.26 20.36
CA PRO A 34 5.31 4.76 19.11
C PRO A 34 6.39 3.83 18.53
N ASP A 35 6.46 3.72 17.21
CA ASP A 35 7.39 2.85 16.50
C ASP A 35 8.84 3.07 16.93
N TRP A 36 9.25 4.32 17.14
CA TRP A 36 10.61 4.64 17.58
C TRP A 36 10.96 4.06 18.96
N GLN A 37 9.99 3.97 19.89
CA GLN A 37 10.18 3.33 21.18
C GLN A 37 10.29 1.81 21.03
N ILE A 38 9.47 1.21 20.20
CA ILE A 38 9.52 -0.22 19.90
C ILE A 38 10.88 -0.59 19.32
N ILE A 39 11.34 0.18 18.32
CA ILE A 39 12.65 -0.04 17.69
C ILE A 39 13.79 0.17 18.67
N SER A 40 13.74 1.21 19.50
CA SER A 40 14.77 1.46 20.51
C SER A 40 14.87 0.33 21.53
N GLN A 41 13.73 -0.14 22.03
CA GLN A 41 13.70 -1.25 22.99
C GLN A 41 14.17 -2.58 22.36
N LEU A 42 13.85 -2.81 21.10
CA LEU A 42 14.37 -3.97 20.39
C LEU A 42 15.88 -3.88 20.22
N GLY A 43 16.39 -2.70 19.83
CA GLY A 43 17.83 -2.45 19.73
C GLY A 43 18.55 -2.71 21.05
N ASP A 44 18.03 -2.18 22.16
CA ASP A 44 18.59 -2.40 23.49
C ASP A 44 18.66 -3.90 23.86
N LYS A 45 17.60 -4.65 23.54
CA LYS A 45 17.56 -6.10 23.78
C LYS A 45 18.54 -6.90 22.90
N MET A 46 18.87 -6.36 21.73
CA MET A 46 19.86 -6.94 20.81
C MET A 46 21.30 -6.46 21.10
N GLY A 47 21.51 -5.65 22.12
CA GLY A 47 22.83 -5.10 22.47
C GLY A 47 23.23 -3.84 21.67
N PHE A 48 22.30 -3.25 20.92
CA PHE A 48 22.50 -2.00 20.18
C PHE A 48 21.80 -0.86 20.91
N ALA A 49 22.49 -0.09 21.71
CA ALA A 49 21.92 1.07 22.40
C ALA A 49 21.58 2.17 21.39
N LEU A 50 20.33 2.20 20.93
CA LEU A 50 19.79 3.32 20.18
C LEU A 50 19.42 4.41 21.20
N LYS A 51 20.23 5.45 21.31
CA LYS A 51 20.05 6.58 22.26
C LYS A 51 18.88 7.50 21.84
N ALA A 52 17.76 6.92 21.43
CA ALA A 52 16.56 7.62 21.00
C ALA A 52 15.67 7.88 22.22
N VAL A 53 15.74 9.09 22.77
CA VAL A 53 14.98 9.47 23.99
C VAL A 53 13.72 10.28 23.69
N SER A 54 13.57 10.80 22.48
CA SER A 54 12.38 11.51 21.99
C SER A 54 12.40 11.71 20.48
N PRO A 55 11.25 11.94 19.84
CA PRO A 55 11.19 12.29 18.41
C PRO A 55 12.06 13.49 18.03
N LYS A 56 12.11 14.51 18.91
CA LYS A 56 12.95 15.69 18.72
C LYS A 56 14.46 15.35 18.76
N ALA A 57 14.87 14.45 19.63
CA ALA A 57 16.27 14.01 19.70
C ALA A 57 16.63 13.18 18.46
N ILE A 58 15.74 12.30 18.00
CA ILE A 58 15.91 11.52 16.77
C ILE A 58 16.06 12.46 15.58
N PHE A 59 15.18 13.46 15.46
CA PHE A 59 15.27 14.43 14.37
C PHE A 59 16.60 15.18 14.36
N LYS A 60 17.08 15.61 15.53
CA LYS A 60 18.39 16.30 15.65
C LYS A 60 19.56 15.41 15.18
N GLU A 61 19.54 14.14 15.52
CA GLU A 61 20.57 13.20 15.08
C GLU A 61 20.49 12.94 13.57
N LEU A 62 19.27 12.83 13.04
CA LEU A 62 19.02 12.69 11.62
C LEU A 62 19.52 13.91 10.82
N ALA A 63 19.22 15.12 11.30
CA ALA A 63 19.65 16.37 10.70
C ALA A 63 21.19 16.55 10.68
N LYS A 64 21.91 15.98 11.66
CA LYS A 64 23.38 15.96 11.65
C LYS A 64 23.94 15.03 10.57
N LYS A 65 23.27 13.92 10.31
CA LYS A 65 23.76 12.88 9.38
C LYS A 65 23.34 13.15 7.92
N MET A 66 22.27 13.89 7.71
CA MET A 66 21.70 14.17 6.39
C MET A 66 21.83 15.64 6.03
N PRO A 67 22.73 16.01 5.12
CA PRO A 67 22.94 17.41 4.74
C PRO A 67 21.67 18.12 4.26
N LEU A 68 20.75 17.38 3.65
CA LEU A 68 19.46 17.88 3.18
C LEU A 68 18.59 18.45 4.30
N TRP A 69 18.80 18.01 5.53
CA TRP A 69 18.01 18.37 6.72
C TRP A 69 18.77 19.30 7.67
N ALA A 70 20.02 19.61 7.34
CA ALA A 70 20.85 20.48 8.15
C ALA A 70 20.23 21.89 8.28
N GLY A 71 20.14 22.36 9.51
CA GLY A 71 19.58 23.69 9.81
C GLY A 71 18.04 23.80 9.70
N LEU A 72 17.33 22.70 9.39
CA LEU A 72 15.88 22.70 9.39
C LEU A 72 15.34 22.49 10.81
N GLU A 73 14.34 23.29 11.17
CA GLU A 73 13.58 23.12 12.42
C GLU A 73 12.11 22.85 12.06
N PRO A 74 11.56 21.69 12.48
CA PRO A 74 10.14 21.40 12.29
C PRO A 74 9.28 22.41 13.04
N LYS A 75 8.20 22.89 12.41
CA LYS A 75 7.26 23.84 13.02
C LYS A 75 5.85 23.28 13.00
N PHE A 76 5.09 23.64 14.04
CA PHE A 76 3.70 23.21 14.18
C PHE A 76 2.76 23.89 13.19
N CYS A 77 3.03 25.13 12.80
CA CYS A 77 2.20 25.91 11.89
C CYS A 77 2.99 26.50 10.73
N ALA A 78 2.28 26.82 9.66
CA ALA A 78 2.86 27.52 8.51
C ALA A 78 3.44 28.90 8.90
N PRO A 79 4.54 29.33 8.27
CA PRO A 79 5.24 28.63 7.19
C PRO A 79 6.19 27.57 7.73
N CYS A 80 5.98 26.32 7.30
CA CYS A 80 6.89 25.23 7.62
C CYS A 80 8.11 25.28 6.70
N PRO A 81 9.32 24.95 7.21
CA PRO A 81 10.50 24.84 6.38
C PRO A 81 10.30 23.75 5.32
N LYS A 82 10.79 24.00 4.11
CA LYS A 82 10.75 23.03 3.01
C LYS A 82 12.11 22.40 2.80
N ILE A 83 12.08 21.09 2.60
CA ILE A 83 13.25 20.36 2.12
C ILE A 83 13.43 20.72 0.64
N LYS A 84 14.57 21.27 0.31
CA LYS A 84 14.96 21.51 -1.09
C LYS A 84 15.68 20.29 -1.60
N ALA A 85 14.94 19.38 -2.26
CA ALA A 85 15.55 18.28 -2.95
C ALA A 85 16.33 18.82 -4.16
N VAL A 86 17.63 18.58 -4.17
CA VAL A 86 18.44 18.79 -5.38
C VAL A 86 18.39 17.46 -6.12
N VAL A 87 17.57 17.38 -7.14
CA VAL A 87 17.57 16.24 -8.05
C VAL A 87 18.71 16.46 -9.05
N SER A 88 19.86 15.84 -8.80
CA SER A 88 20.93 15.72 -9.76
C SER A 88 20.93 14.31 -10.34
N GLY A 89 20.53 14.18 -11.58
CA GLY A 89 20.54 12.90 -12.27
C GLY A 89 20.19 13.08 -13.74
N LYS A 90 20.72 12.19 -14.58
CA LYS A 90 20.27 12.08 -15.96
C LYS A 90 18.93 11.33 -15.96
N PHE A 91 17.95 11.86 -16.68
CA PHE A 91 16.74 11.10 -16.99
C PHE A 91 17.17 9.82 -17.76
N VAL A 92 16.94 8.69 -17.19
CA VAL A 92 17.09 7.40 -17.87
C VAL A 92 15.69 6.98 -18.31
N PRO A 93 15.41 6.95 -19.62
CA PRO A 93 14.14 6.46 -20.09
C PRO A 93 13.94 5.02 -19.60
N PHE A 94 12.79 4.75 -19.00
CA PHE A 94 12.40 3.40 -18.64
C PHE A 94 11.89 2.69 -19.90
N GLU A 95 12.65 1.75 -20.41
CA GLU A 95 12.17 0.80 -21.42
C GLU A 95 11.40 -0.31 -20.71
N ALA A 96 10.08 -0.19 -20.73
CA ALA A 96 9.24 -1.26 -20.20
C ALA A 96 9.24 -2.44 -21.19
N ASP A 97 9.77 -3.56 -20.79
CA ASP A 97 9.45 -4.84 -21.43
C ASP A 97 8.01 -5.22 -21.00
N ILE A 98 7.06 -4.92 -21.89
CA ILE A 98 5.63 -5.23 -21.66
C ILE A 98 5.30 -6.64 -22.16
N SER A 99 6.27 -7.47 -22.43
CA SER A 99 6.04 -8.86 -22.79
C SER A 99 5.45 -9.61 -21.60
N LEU A 100 4.16 -9.92 -21.70
CA LEU A 100 3.48 -10.76 -20.70
C LEU A 100 3.78 -12.23 -21.02
N PRO A 101 4.48 -12.95 -20.15
CA PRO A 101 4.79 -14.36 -20.39
C PRO A 101 3.51 -15.20 -20.35
N GLY A 102 3.38 -16.13 -21.28
CA GLY A 102 2.30 -17.13 -21.34
C GLY A 102 1.20 -16.83 -22.36
N ARG A 103 0.45 -17.88 -22.71
CA ARG A 103 -0.63 -17.87 -23.72
C ARG A 103 -2.03 -18.01 -23.11
N ARG A 104 -2.24 -17.51 -21.88
CA ARG A 104 -3.56 -17.57 -21.25
C ARG A 104 -4.48 -16.48 -21.84
N PRO A 105 -5.81 -16.71 -21.88
CA PRO A 105 -6.73 -15.86 -22.64
C PRO A 105 -6.88 -14.45 -22.07
N PHE A 106 -6.74 -14.27 -20.75
CA PHE A 106 -6.98 -12.99 -20.11
C PHE A 106 -5.69 -12.35 -19.57
N THR A 107 -5.64 -11.02 -19.61
CA THR A 107 -4.66 -10.22 -18.89
C THR A 107 -5.28 -9.75 -17.59
N LEU A 108 -4.78 -10.22 -16.46
CA LEU A 108 -5.16 -9.71 -15.13
C LEU A 108 -4.30 -8.50 -14.80
N ILE A 109 -4.97 -7.41 -14.43
CA ILE A 109 -4.37 -6.23 -13.80
C ILE A 109 -4.67 -6.30 -12.30
N ILE A 110 -3.63 -6.32 -11.48
CA ILE A 110 -3.74 -6.21 -10.03
C ILE A 110 -3.45 -4.75 -9.66
N GLY A 111 -4.38 -4.12 -8.95
CA GLY A 111 -4.25 -2.70 -8.65
C GLY A 111 -4.93 -2.26 -7.36
N LYS A 112 -4.67 -1.03 -6.97
CA LYS A 112 -5.20 -0.45 -5.72
C LYS A 112 -6.67 -0.08 -5.86
N SER A 113 -7.42 -0.28 -4.79
CA SER A 113 -8.71 0.36 -4.58
C SER A 113 -8.50 1.67 -3.84
N LEU A 114 -9.20 2.73 -4.22
CA LEU A 114 -9.05 4.06 -3.61
C LEU A 114 -9.34 4.05 -2.09
N GLN A 115 -10.30 3.25 -1.67
CA GLN A 115 -10.78 3.21 -0.28
C GLN A 115 -10.13 2.11 0.56
N HIS A 116 -9.25 1.29 -0.01
CA HIS A 116 -8.67 0.13 0.67
C HIS A 116 -7.14 0.18 0.65
N SER A 117 -6.53 0.09 1.83
CA SER A 117 -5.07 0.13 2.02
C SER A 117 -4.55 -1.06 2.84
N GLY A 118 -5.15 -2.22 2.68
CA GLY A 118 -4.71 -3.46 3.32
C GLY A 118 -5.15 -3.61 4.78
N SER A 119 -4.25 -4.05 5.64
CA SER A 119 -4.58 -4.40 7.02
C SER A 119 -5.17 -3.25 7.83
N PHE A 120 -4.78 -2.01 7.55
CA PHE A 120 -5.35 -0.83 8.23
C PHE A 120 -6.85 -0.68 7.98
N THR A 121 -7.31 -0.93 6.76
CA THR A 121 -8.73 -0.89 6.42
C THR A 121 -9.45 -2.18 6.81
N THR A 122 -8.82 -3.32 6.61
CA THR A 122 -9.42 -4.65 6.90
C THR A 122 -9.74 -4.81 8.38
N HIS A 123 -8.89 -4.33 9.26
CA HIS A 123 -9.06 -4.48 10.72
C HIS A 123 -9.66 -3.24 11.39
N HIS A 124 -10.11 -2.25 10.62
CA HIS A 124 -10.78 -1.08 11.17
C HIS A 124 -12.26 -1.35 11.42
N PRO A 125 -12.72 -1.44 12.68
CA PRO A 125 -14.12 -1.80 13.01
C PRO A 125 -15.14 -0.71 12.64
N GLY A 126 -14.70 0.47 12.26
CA GLY A 126 -15.50 1.67 12.15
C GLY A 126 -16.01 2.04 10.77
N GLY A 127 -16.02 1.13 9.79
CA GLY A 127 -16.79 1.39 8.59
C GLY A 127 -16.04 1.70 7.29
N THR A 128 -14.70 1.72 7.26
CA THR A 128 -14.00 1.82 5.96
C THR A 128 -14.31 0.59 5.09
N LEU A 129 -14.49 -0.58 5.68
CA LEU A 129 -14.92 -1.79 4.98
C LEU A 129 -16.32 -1.66 4.37
N ALA A 130 -17.25 -0.94 5.01
CA ALA A 130 -18.57 -0.71 4.45
C ALA A 130 -18.51 0.13 3.16
N VAL A 131 -17.51 1.00 3.03
CA VAL A 131 -17.28 1.82 1.83
C VAL A 131 -16.46 1.07 0.79
N THR A 132 -15.52 0.23 1.23
CA THR A 132 -14.59 -0.50 0.35
C THR A 132 -15.26 -1.66 -0.37
N GLY A 133 -16.24 -2.29 0.29
CA GLY A 133 -16.90 -3.49 -0.21
C GLY A 133 -15.97 -4.71 -0.23
N GLU A 134 -16.31 -5.66 -1.07
CA GLU A 134 -15.58 -6.92 -1.27
C GLU A 134 -14.60 -6.83 -2.44
N ALA A 135 -13.59 -7.70 -2.41
CA ALA A 135 -12.70 -7.87 -3.55
C ALA A 135 -13.42 -8.64 -4.67
N LEU A 136 -13.79 -7.94 -5.72
CA LEU A 136 -14.48 -8.51 -6.87
C LEU A 136 -13.56 -8.52 -8.09
N LEU A 137 -13.54 -9.64 -8.82
CA LEU A 137 -12.91 -9.74 -10.12
C LEU A 137 -13.75 -8.97 -11.13
N LYS A 138 -13.29 -7.82 -11.60
CA LYS A 138 -13.97 -7.06 -12.66
C LYS A 138 -13.70 -7.70 -14.02
N ILE A 139 -14.74 -7.96 -14.77
CA ILE A 139 -14.68 -8.58 -16.09
C ILE A 139 -15.64 -7.87 -17.05
N ASN A 140 -15.24 -7.77 -18.32
CA ASN A 140 -16.09 -7.19 -19.36
C ASN A 140 -17.35 -8.05 -19.57
N PRO A 141 -18.55 -7.46 -19.78
CA PRO A 141 -19.77 -8.21 -19.99
C PRO A 141 -19.73 -9.18 -21.19
N GLU A 142 -19.03 -8.83 -22.27
CA GLU A 142 -18.87 -9.71 -23.44
C GLU A 142 -18.07 -10.96 -23.10
N ASP A 143 -16.97 -10.81 -22.36
CA ASP A 143 -16.16 -11.91 -21.87
C ASP A 143 -16.94 -12.80 -20.90
N ALA A 144 -17.67 -12.17 -19.97
CA ALA A 144 -18.52 -12.89 -19.02
C ALA A 144 -19.59 -13.71 -19.74
N GLN A 145 -20.24 -13.14 -20.76
CA GLN A 145 -21.23 -13.85 -21.58
C GLN A 145 -20.59 -15.03 -22.29
N SER A 146 -19.41 -14.87 -22.88
CA SER A 146 -18.71 -15.95 -23.58
C SER A 146 -18.33 -17.11 -22.67
N LEU A 147 -18.09 -16.83 -21.38
CA LEU A 147 -17.78 -17.81 -20.34
C LEU A 147 -19.04 -18.32 -19.60
N GLY A 148 -20.23 -17.80 -19.91
CA GLY A 148 -21.48 -18.15 -19.25
C GLY A 148 -21.52 -17.76 -17.76
N LEU A 149 -20.90 -16.63 -17.38
CA LEU A 149 -20.80 -16.15 -16.01
C LEU A 149 -21.92 -15.18 -15.67
N ALA A 150 -22.48 -15.34 -14.47
CA ALA A 150 -23.44 -14.43 -13.87
C ALA A 150 -22.76 -13.45 -12.87
N PRO A 151 -23.34 -12.24 -12.67
CA PRO A 151 -22.84 -11.33 -11.63
C PRO A 151 -22.81 -11.98 -10.24
N GLY A 152 -21.71 -11.83 -9.51
CA GLY A 152 -21.54 -12.42 -8.17
C GLY A 152 -21.15 -13.90 -8.17
N GLU A 153 -21.12 -14.55 -9.32
CA GLU A 153 -20.68 -15.94 -9.42
C GLU A 153 -19.20 -16.05 -9.05
N VAL A 154 -18.85 -17.07 -8.25
CA VAL A 154 -17.45 -17.32 -7.87
C VAL A 154 -16.76 -18.10 -8.98
N VAL A 155 -15.65 -17.57 -9.44
CA VAL A 155 -14.82 -18.18 -10.49
C VAL A 155 -13.45 -18.51 -9.95
N LYS A 156 -12.81 -19.51 -10.56
CA LYS A 156 -11.42 -19.85 -10.33
C LYS A 156 -10.55 -19.06 -11.31
N VAL A 157 -9.62 -18.27 -10.78
CA VAL A 157 -8.63 -17.52 -11.56
C VAL A 157 -7.29 -18.21 -11.42
N ILE A 158 -6.68 -18.61 -12.53
CA ILE A 158 -5.49 -19.45 -12.56
C ILE A 158 -4.38 -18.74 -13.34
N SER A 159 -3.25 -18.58 -12.71
CA SER A 159 -2.00 -18.08 -13.32
C SER A 159 -0.96 -19.20 -13.47
N SER A 160 0.28 -18.84 -13.85
CA SER A 160 1.43 -19.74 -13.78
C SER A 160 1.97 -19.90 -12.37
N HIS A 161 1.56 -19.07 -11.41
CA HIS A 161 2.08 -19.03 -10.06
C HIS A 161 1.13 -19.63 -9.02
N GLY A 162 -0.17 -19.62 -9.30
CA GLY A 162 -1.17 -20.15 -8.39
C GLY A 162 -2.59 -19.95 -8.88
N GLU A 163 -3.53 -20.24 -8.00
CA GLU A 163 -4.96 -20.09 -8.27
C GLU A 163 -5.68 -19.48 -7.07
N ILE A 164 -6.72 -18.72 -7.34
CA ILE A 164 -7.63 -18.14 -6.34
C ILE A 164 -9.08 -18.31 -6.77
N ALA A 165 -10.00 -18.22 -5.81
CA ALA A 165 -11.43 -18.10 -6.08
C ALA A 165 -11.87 -16.65 -5.83
N ALA A 166 -12.60 -16.05 -6.77
CA ALA A 166 -13.06 -14.67 -6.64
C ALA A 166 -14.48 -14.51 -7.21
N PRO A 167 -15.36 -13.74 -6.54
CA PRO A 167 -16.65 -13.38 -7.08
C PRO A 167 -16.49 -12.36 -8.24
N VAL A 168 -17.27 -12.50 -9.30
CA VAL A 168 -17.17 -11.61 -10.46
C VAL A 168 -18.08 -10.40 -10.38
N LYS A 169 -17.59 -9.28 -10.88
CA LYS A 169 -18.35 -8.06 -11.14
C LYS A 169 -18.29 -7.74 -12.63
N LEU A 170 -19.43 -7.79 -13.30
CA LEU A 170 -19.53 -7.39 -14.69
C LEU A 170 -19.48 -5.86 -14.80
N THR A 171 -18.58 -5.34 -15.60
CA THR A 171 -18.43 -3.89 -15.80
C THR A 171 -17.75 -3.59 -17.13
N ALA A 172 -18.21 -2.56 -17.81
CA ALA A 172 -17.58 -2.02 -19.01
C ALA A 172 -16.32 -1.17 -18.72
N ASP A 173 -15.97 -0.97 -17.44
CA ASP A 173 -14.76 -0.22 -17.04
C ASP A 173 -13.47 -0.95 -17.45
N VAL A 174 -13.55 -2.26 -17.73
CA VAL A 174 -12.43 -3.06 -18.23
C VAL A 174 -12.69 -3.47 -19.68
N PRO A 175 -11.69 -3.36 -20.57
CA PRO A 175 -11.83 -3.79 -21.95
C PRO A 175 -11.92 -5.32 -22.05
N ALA A 176 -12.44 -5.83 -23.17
CA ALA A 176 -12.48 -7.26 -23.45
C ALA A 176 -11.06 -7.87 -23.45
N GLY A 177 -10.94 -9.08 -22.91
CA GLY A 177 -9.67 -9.77 -22.72
C GLY A 177 -8.84 -9.30 -21.52
N VAL A 178 -9.34 -8.29 -20.78
CA VAL A 178 -8.70 -7.76 -19.55
C VAL A 178 -9.61 -8.00 -18.35
N VAL A 179 -9.03 -8.38 -17.24
CA VAL A 179 -9.71 -8.47 -15.94
C VAL A 179 -8.94 -7.71 -14.88
N PHE A 180 -9.63 -7.18 -13.89
CA PHE A 180 -9.03 -6.42 -12.81
C PHE A 180 -9.39 -7.02 -11.46
N LEU A 181 -8.39 -7.17 -10.59
CA LEU A 181 -8.59 -7.60 -9.21
C LEU A 181 -7.92 -6.58 -8.27
N PRO A 182 -8.64 -6.06 -7.25
CA PRO A 182 -8.02 -5.17 -6.29
C PRO A 182 -7.05 -5.93 -5.39
N GLU A 183 -5.89 -5.31 -5.12
CA GLU A 183 -4.89 -5.80 -4.18
C GLU A 183 -5.25 -5.50 -2.73
N HIS A 184 -4.48 -6.03 -1.79
CA HIS A 184 -4.56 -5.79 -0.34
C HIS A 184 -5.73 -6.44 0.40
N PHE A 185 -6.56 -7.22 -0.25
CA PHE A 185 -7.56 -8.04 0.42
C PHE A 185 -6.94 -9.37 0.88
N ALA A 186 -7.39 -9.85 2.06
CA ALA A 186 -6.95 -11.13 2.58
C ALA A 186 -7.50 -12.31 1.76
N ALA A 187 -8.72 -12.15 1.24
CA ALA A 187 -9.37 -13.08 0.32
C ALA A 187 -10.28 -12.30 -0.65
N PRO A 188 -10.17 -12.56 -1.96
CA PRO A 188 -9.14 -13.35 -2.64
C PRO A 188 -7.75 -12.69 -2.59
N ALA A 189 -6.71 -13.47 -2.34
CA ALA A 189 -5.35 -12.97 -2.22
C ALA A 189 -4.71 -12.83 -3.63
N ALA A 190 -4.75 -11.64 -4.20
CA ALA A 190 -4.19 -11.38 -5.53
C ALA A 190 -2.70 -11.75 -5.67
N ASN A 191 -1.94 -11.70 -4.56
CA ASN A 191 -0.52 -12.03 -4.53
C ASN A 191 -0.22 -13.49 -4.86
N ASP A 192 -1.17 -14.40 -4.67
CA ASP A 192 -1.00 -15.82 -5.01
C ASP A 192 -0.93 -16.06 -6.52
N LEU A 193 -1.34 -15.07 -7.32
CA LEU A 193 -1.32 -15.15 -8.77
C LEU A 193 -0.03 -14.62 -9.40
N THR A 194 0.85 -13.94 -8.66
CA THR A 194 2.02 -13.26 -9.19
C THR A 194 3.19 -13.26 -8.22
N LEU A 195 4.42 -13.20 -8.74
CA LEU A 195 5.62 -13.04 -7.91
C LEU A 195 6.10 -11.59 -7.85
N ASN A 196 6.16 -10.89 -8.97
CA ASN A 196 6.80 -9.57 -9.05
C ASN A 196 6.15 -8.62 -10.04
N SER A 197 4.91 -8.88 -10.46
CA SER A 197 4.25 -8.05 -11.48
C SER A 197 2.79 -7.85 -11.15
N ASN A 198 2.29 -6.65 -11.42
CA ASN A 198 0.86 -6.34 -11.34
C ASN A 198 0.10 -6.70 -12.63
N LEU A 199 0.80 -7.25 -13.63
CA LEU A 199 0.22 -7.73 -14.87
C LEU A 199 0.53 -9.22 -15.01
N VAL A 200 -0.50 -10.04 -15.13
CA VAL A 200 -0.38 -11.49 -15.16
C VAL A 200 -1.32 -12.09 -16.20
N ARG A 201 -0.88 -13.12 -16.91
CA ARG A 201 -1.76 -13.90 -17.78
C ARG A 201 -2.53 -14.93 -16.97
N VAL A 202 -3.85 -14.94 -17.11
CA VAL A 202 -4.74 -15.83 -16.35
C VAL A 202 -5.76 -16.54 -17.23
N THR A 203 -6.22 -17.67 -16.72
CA THR A 203 -7.42 -18.38 -17.21
C THR A 203 -8.51 -18.26 -16.16
N ILE A 204 -9.74 -18.05 -16.60
CA ILE A 204 -10.92 -17.99 -15.74
C ILE A 204 -11.74 -19.25 -16.00
N GLN A 205 -12.10 -19.94 -14.95
CA GLN A 205 -12.94 -21.14 -15.00
C GLN A 205 -14.13 -20.95 -14.06
N LYS A 206 -15.28 -21.43 -14.49
CA LYS A 206 -16.47 -21.53 -13.64
C LYS A 206 -16.15 -22.44 -12.47
N GLY A 207 -16.52 -22.01 -11.25
CA GLY A 207 -16.31 -22.78 -10.02
C GLY A 207 -17.25 -23.96 -9.86
#